data_da9a7ecbe5511eee8ccc346ede987f41
#
_entry.id   da9a7ecbe5511eee8ccc346ede987f41
#
_cell.length_a   1.000
_cell.length_b   1.000
_cell.length_c   1.000
_cell.angle_alpha   90.00
_cell.angle_beta   90.00
_cell.angle_gamma   90.00
#
_symmetry.space_group_name_H-M   'P 1'
#
loop_
_entity.id
_entity.type
_entity.pdbx_description
1 polymer ?
#
loop_
_entity_poly.entity_id
_entity_poly.type
_entity_poly.pdbx_seq_one_letter_code
_entity_poly.pdbx_strand_id
1 'polypeptide(L)'
;LDKFVSDQAEGLRRLLARSGARVIALAGASAGVGNTTVAVNLAAALAQQGKDVLVIDECVGERSVSSMLGGLRGAGNFAAVMRGETPVDFAAARHALGFSVLAASRNNREGHTEAEFSVLLGGSADIVLIDAQLDDEGHLSPLAKQAHDVMIVARVSGEAITNAYACVKRLHYAHAIAQLRVLATHVQSANDAQAAFAKLAGVAGRYLSVALEDAGCIAADVRMARALELSRCVVDAFPSTPAARDFRHLAAELQYWPMRPAMSSQTPWRAPATVTAAHHADQPSAQHA
;
A
#
# COMPACT_ATOMS: atom_id res chain seq x y z
N LEU A 1 35.17 9.21 24.38
CA LEU A 1 35.47 8.65 23.03
C LEU A 1 34.26 7.99 22.40
N ASP A 2 33.40 7.34 23.17
CA ASP A 2 32.20 6.63 22.64
C ASP A 2 31.12 7.54 22.01
N LYS A 3 31.00 8.77 22.48
CA LYS A 3 29.96 9.71 21.98
C LYS A 3 30.25 10.21 20.56
N PHE A 4 31.52 10.37 20.18
CA PHE A 4 31.92 10.78 18.82
C PHE A 4 31.80 9.66 17.81
N VAL A 5 32.01 8.41 18.20
CA VAL A 5 31.85 7.25 17.30
C VAL A 5 30.37 6.98 17.03
N SER A 6 29.50 7.16 18.02
CA SER A 6 28.04 7.08 17.85
C SER A 6 27.51 8.14 16.89
N ASP A 7 28.01 9.38 16.95
CA ASP A 7 27.57 10.50 16.12
C ASP A 7 28.03 10.33 14.65
N GLN A 8 29.22 9.77 14.41
CA GLN A 8 29.71 9.47 13.07
C GLN A 8 28.94 8.30 12.42
N ALA A 9 28.61 7.27 13.20
CA ALA A 9 27.81 6.16 12.71
C ALA A 9 26.38 6.60 12.39
N GLU A 10 25.81 7.51 13.16
CA GLU A 10 24.50 8.12 12.90
C GLU A 10 24.54 9.02 11.67
N GLY A 11 25.58 9.84 11.49
CA GLY A 11 25.82 10.63 10.30
C GLY A 11 25.98 9.77 9.05
N LEU A 12 26.71 8.65 9.14
CA LEU A 12 26.88 7.71 8.03
C LEU A 12 25.57 6.96 7.71
N ARG A 13 24.79 6.57 8.72
CA ARG A 13 23.45 6.01 8.54
C ARG A 13 22.53 7.00 7.85
N ARG A 14 22.52 8.30 8.23
CA ARG A 14 21.76 9.35 7.56
C ARG A 14 22.21 9.62 6.12
N LEU A 15 23.50 9.47 5.83
CA LEU A 15 24.03 9.58 4.45
C LEU A 15 23.71 8.36 3.60
N LEU A 16 23.68 7.17 4.19
CA LEU A 16 23.30 5.92 3.52
C LEU A 16 21.76 5.75 3.45
N ALA A 17 21.01 6.31 4.39
CA ALA A 17 19.54 6.36 4.42
C ALA A 17 18.94 7.39 3.45
N ARG A 18 19.70 7.93 2.48
CA ARG A 18 19.18 8.79 1.40
C ARG A 18 18.46 8.03 0.26
N SER A 19 18.19 6.76 0.39
CA SER A 19 17.05 6.16 -0.29
C SER A 19 15.83 6.42 0.60
N GLY A 20 14.93 7.31 0.19
CA GLY A 20 13.72 7.66 0.96
C GLY A 20 12.95 6.43 1.44
N ALA A 21 12.09 6.60 2.43
CA ALA A 21 11.25 5.52 2.95
C ALA A 21 10.57 4.74 1.82
N ARG A 22 10.51 3.42 1.94
CA ARG A 22 9.65 2.63 1.05
C ARG A 22 8.19 2.87 1.43
N VAL A 23 7.42 3.40 0.52
CA VAL A 23 5.99 3.69 0.73
C VAL A 23 5.14 2.64 0.01
N ILE A 24 4.26 1.98 0.75
CA ILE A 24 3.36 0.94 0.24
C ILE A 24 1.92 1.31 0.61
N ALA A 25 1.06 1.46 -0.38
CA ALA A 25 -0.36 1.61 -0.16
C ALA A 25 -1.04 0.24 -0.15
N LEU A 26 -1.75 -0.06 0.91
CA LEU A 26 -2.57 -1.25 1.06
C LEU A 26 -4.00 -0.91 0.67
N ALA A 27 -4.54 -1.55 -0.37
CA ALA A 27 -5.89 -1.33 -0.85
C ALA A 27 -6.74 -2.60 -0.74
N GLY A 28 -7.87 -2.52 -0.06
CA GLY A 28 -8.78 -3.65 0.06
C GLY A 28 -9.58 -3.88 -1.23
N ALA A 29 -9.58 -5.10 -1.75
CA ALA A 29 -10.38 -5.46 -2.95
C ALA A 29 -11.90 -5.32 -2.72
N SER A 30 -12.33 -5.42 -1.46
CA SER A 30 -13.71 -5.20 -1.03
C SER A 30 -13.76 -4.76 0.43
N ALA A 31 -14.89 -4.21 0.87
CA ALA A 31 -15.09 -3.85 2.26
C ALA A 31 -14.93 -5.08 3.19
N GLY A 32 -14.23 -4.90 4.30
CA GLY A 32 -14.03 -5.96 5.30
C GLY A 32 -13.09 -7.10 4.88
N VAL A 33 -12.30 -6.93 3.84
CA VAL A 33 -11.31 -7.93 3.38
C VAL A 33 -10.15 -8.14 4.36
N GLY A 34 -9.99 -7.23 5.32
CA GLY A 34 -8.92 -7.28 6.34
C GLY A 34 -7.73 -6.37 6.05
N ASN A 35 -7.91 -5.31 5.25
CA ASN A 35 -6.85 -4.38 4.87
C ASN A 35 -6.12 -3.82 6.10
N THR A 36 -6.85 -3.22 7.04
CA THR A 36 -6.31 -2.69 8.30
C THR A 36 -5.63 -3.77 9.14
N THR A 37 -6.20 -4.98 9.18
CA THR A 37 -5.59 -6.13 9.87
C THR A 37 -4.23 -6.49 9.27
N VAL A 38 -4.14 -6.47 7.94
CA VAL A 38 -2.86 -6.68 7.22
C VAL A 38 -1.88 -5.56 7.55
N ALA A 39 -2.30 -4.29 7.47
CA ALA A 39 -1.45 -3.14 7.79
C ALA A 39 -0.82 -3.24 9.18
N VAL A 40 -1.62 -3.53 10.21
CA VAL A 40 -1.19 -3.63 11.60
C VAL A 40 -0.22 -4.79 11.83
N ASN A 41 -0.54 -5.98 11.31
CA ASN A 41 0.29 -7.16 11.53
C ASN A 41 1.58 -7.12 10.71
N LEU A 42 1.56 -6.56 9.50
CA LEU A 42 2.74 -6.34 8.70
C LEU A 42 3.66 -5.30 9.35
N ALA A 43 3.11 -4.18 9.86
CA ALA A 43 3.89 -3.18 10.60
C ALA A 43 4.57 -3.79 11.82
N ALA A 44 3.84 -4.60 12.60
CA ALA A 44 4.39 -5.28 13.76
C ALA A 44 5.49 -6.28 13.37
N ALA A 45 5.30 -7.05 12.29
CA ALA A 45 6.32 -7.99 11.80
C ALA A 45 7.59 -7.29 11.31
N LEU A 46 7.45 -6.17 10.60
CA LEU A 46 8.58 -5.33 10.16
C LEU A 46 9.33 -4.72 11.33
N ALA A 47 8.61 -4.18 12.33
CA ALA A 47 9.21 -3.63 13.54
C ALA A 47 9.97 -4.70 14.35
N GLN A 48 9.44 -5.94 14.42
CA GLN A 48 10.17 -7.07 15.02
C GLN A 48 11.47 -7.43 14.28
N GLN A 49 11.57 -7.07 13.00
CA GLN A 49 12.79 -7.23 12.18
C GLN A 49 13.70 -6.00 12.23
N GLY A 50 13.45 -5.05 13.16
CA GLY A 50 14.29 -3.89 13.40
C GLY A 50 14.06 -2.73 12.42
N LYS A 51 12.93 -2.69 11.71
CA LYS A 51 12.58 -1.57 10.83
C LYS A 51 11.82 -0.48 11.58
N ASP A 52 12.15 0.78 11.31
CA ASP A 52 11.31 1.89 11.69
C ASP A 52 10.12 1.98 10.74
N VAL A 53 8.91 1.78 11.28
CA VAL A 53 7.68 1.69 10.49
C VAL A 53 6.69 2.76 10.91
N LEU A 54 6.19 3.50 9.92
CA LEU A 54 5.06 4.41 10.07
C LEU A 54 3.84 3.84 9.35
N VAL A 55 2.74 3.66 10.07
CA VAL A 55 1.44 3.36 9.49
C VAL A 55 0.65 4.67 9.37
N ILE A 56 0.22 5.00 8.17
CA ILE A 56 -0.70 6.10 7.92
C ILE A 56 -2.09 5.51 7.74
N ASP A 57 -2.98 5.84 8.68
CA ASP A 57 -4.33 5.28 8.76
C ASP A 57 -5.34 6.23 8.09
N GLU A 58 -5.85 5.85 6.93
CA GLU A 58 -6.90 6.59 6.21
C GLU A 58 -8.30 6.23 6.67
N CYS A 59 -8.43 5.12 7.39
CA CYS A 59 -9.71 4.66 7.88
C CYS A 59 -10.14 5.45 9.12
N VAL A 60 -11.44 5.60 9.29
CA VAL A 60 -12.02 6.29 10.45
C VAL A 60 -12.97 5.38 11.22
N GLY A 61 -13.18 5.68 12.50
CA GLY A 61 -14.11 4.96 13.36
C GLY A 61 -13.58 3.58 13.78
N GLU A 62 -14.50 2.63 13.92
CA GLU A 62 -14.21 1.31 14.49
C GLU A 62 -13.22 0.46 13.65
N ARG A 63 -13.12 0.76 12.37
CA ARG A 63 -12.20 0.06 11.45
C ARG A 63 -10.83 0.69 11.32
N SER A 64 -10.56 1.75 12.08
CA SER A 64 -9.25 2.39 12.10
C SER A 64 -8.18 1.52 12.77
N VAL A 65 -6.93 1.71 12.38
CA VAL A 65 -5.76 1.11 13.03
C VAL A 65 -5.75 1.44 14.53
N SER A 66 -6.04 2.70 14.87
CA SER A 66 -6.08 3.16 16.26
C SER A 66 -7.12 2.41 17.08
N SER A 67 -8.34 2.24 16.54
CA SER A 67 -9.42 1.51 17.21
C SER A 67 -9.07 0.03 17.39
N MET A 68 -8.51 -0.59 16.35
CA MET A 68 -8.09 -2.00 16.36
C MET A 68 -7.02 -2.29 17.43
N LEU A 69 -6.19 -1.30 17.75
CA LEU A 69 -5.10 -1.42 18.73
C LEU A 69 -5.47 -0.85 20.12
N GLY A 70 -6.75 -0.78 20.44
CA GLY A 70 -7.21 -0.36 21.77
C GLY A 70 -7.20 1.16 22.00
N GLY A 71 -7.27 1.95 20.94
CA GLY A 71 -7.43 3.41 21.02
C GLY A 71 -6.12 4.18 21.14
N LEU A 72 -5.13 3.84 20.32
CA LEU A 72 -3.88 4.60 20.22
C LEU A 72 -4.15 6.08 19.90
N ARG A 73 -3.47 6.96 20.60
CA ARG A 73 -3.56 8.40 20.40
C ARG A 73 -2.17 9.01 20.28
N GLY A 74 -1.93 9.76 19.21
CA GLY A 74 -0.74 10.59 19.03
C GLY A 74 -0.84 11.93 19.76
N ALA A 75 0.29 12.58 19.91
CA ALA A 75 0.38 13.91 20.54
C ALA A 75 -0.10 15.04 19.59
N GLY A 76 -0.17 14.77 18.28
CA GLY A 76 -0.61 15.70 17.25
C GLY A 76 -1.62 15.08 16.29
N ASN A 77 -1.91 15.81 15.23
CA ASN A 77 -2.79 15.36 14.16
C ASN A 77 -2.14 15.59 12.78
N PHE A 78 -2.69 14.93 11.77
CA PHE A 78 -2.22 15.04 10.40
C PHE A 78 -2.13 16.48 9.88
N ALA A 79 -3.13 17.31 10.16
CA ALA A 79 -3.16 18.70 9.70
C ALA A 79 -2.00 19.54 10.29
N ALA A 80 -1.65 19.33 11.56
CA ALA A 80 -0.50 19.99 12.18
C ALA A 80 0.83 19.57 11.55
N VAL A 81 0.96 18.29 11.18
CA VAL A 81 2.13 17.79 10.45
C VAL A 81 2.23 18.44 9.08
N MET A 82 1.12 18.50 8.35
CA MET A 82 1.10 19.08 7.00
C MET A 82 1.40 20.58 6.98
N ARG A 83 1.05 21.30 8.05
CA ARG A 83 1.43 22.73 8.22
C ARG A 83 2.87 22.93 8.74
N GLY A 84 3.62 21.84 9.00
CA GLY A 84 4.95 21.93 9.58
C GLY A 84 5.01 22.35 11.04
N GLU A 85 3.87 22.37 11.73
CA GLU A 85 3.76 22.78 13.14
C GLU A 85 4.25 21.69 14.09
N THR A 86 4.15 20.44 13.68
CA THR A 86 4.53 19.26 14.48
C THR A 86 5.27 18.26 13.61
N PRO A 87 6.48 17.82 14.00
CA PRO A 87 7.14 16.71 13.34
C PRO A 87 6.29 15.43 13.38
N VAL A 88 6.37 14.61 12.33
CA VAL A 88 5.60 13.36 12.21
C VAL A 88 5.86 12.41 13.38
N ASP A 89 7.08 12.32 13.85
CA ASP A 89 7.49 11.45 14.96
C ASP A 89 6.83 11.85 16.29
N PHE A 90 6.46 13.12 16.47
CA PHE A 90 5.71 13.60 17.63
C PHE A 90 4.19 13.48 17.46
N ALA A 91 3.70 13.63 16.23
CA ALA A 91 2.28 13.57 15.95
C ALA A 91 1.76 12.12 15.97
N ALA A 92 2.56 11.18 15.50
CA ALA A 92 2.20 9.78 15.43
C ALA A 92 2.17 9.11 16.83
N ALA A 93 1.20 8.22 17.02
CA ALA A 93 1.11 7.38 18.20
C ALA A 93 2.10 6.21 18.09
N ARG A 94 3.00 6.06 19.05
CA ARG A 94 3.92 4.92 19.07
C ARG A 94 3.27 3.71 19.73
N HIS A 95 3.29 2.58 19.04
CA HIS A 95 2.84 1.30 19.56
C HIS A 95 3.99 0.59 20.32
N ALA A 96 3.63 -0.22 21.34
CA ALA A 96 4.61 -0.96 22.16
C ALA A 96 5.51 -1.92 21.36
N LEU A 97 5.05 -2.39 20.20
CA LEU A 97 5.83 -3.25 19.30
C LEU A 97 6.84 -2.50 18.42
N GLY A 98 6.97 -1.17 18.56
CA GLY A 98 8.02 -0.38 17.92
C GLY A 98 7.61 0.34 16.62
N PHE A 99 6.41 0.16 16.08
CA PHE A 99 5.91 0.95 14.96
C PHE A 99 5.09 2.17 15.44
N SER A 100 4.90 3.14 14.56
CA SER A 100 4.12 4.35 14.82
C SER A 100 2.88 4.42 13.93
N VAL A 101 1.83 5.09 14.39
CA VAL A 101 0.56 5.24 13.68
C VAL A 101 0.17 6.72 13.61
N LEU A 102 -0.03 7.24 12.41
CA LEU A 102 -0.57 8.58 12.17
C LEU A 102 -1.97 8.46 11.56
N ALA A 103 -2.97 8.90 12.31
CA ALA A 103 -4.33 8.98 11.79
C ALA A 103 -4.44 10.13 10.77
N ALA A 104 -4.81 9.80 9.55
CA ALA A 104 -4.81 10.72 8.42
C ALA A 104 -6.03 10.46 7.54
N SER A 105 -7.22 10.79 8.07
CA SER A 105 -8.49 10.60 7.34
C SER A 105 -8.41 11.15 5.92
N ARG A 106 -8.92 10.37 4.96
CA ARG A 106 -8.98 10.75 3.55
C ARG A 106 -9.59 12.13 3.33
N ASN A 107 -10.63 12.48 4.08
CA ASN A 107 -11.38 13.73 3.92
C ASN A 107 -10.59 14.99 4.30
N ASN A 108 -9.49 14.86 5.04
CA ASN A 108 -8.70 16.01 5.54
C ASN A 108 -7.53 16.38 4.60
N ARG A 109 -7.55 15.98 3.32
CA ARG A 109 -6.38 16.05 2.42
C ARG A 109 -6.56 16.95 1.21
N GLU A 110 -7.70 17.60 1.08
CA GLU A 110 -7.90 18.58 0.04
C GLU A 110 -6.99 19.78 0.27
N GLY A 111 -6.30 20.23 -0.78
CA GLY A 111 -5.45 21.41 -0.76
C GLY A 111 -3.96 21.18 -0.47
N HIS A 112 -3.52 19.94 -0.20
CA HIS A 112 -2.10 19.63 -0.03
C HIS A 112 -1.42 19.24 -1.34
N THR A 113 -0.17 19.68 -1.50
CA THR A 113 0.65 19.43 -2.68
C THR A 113 1.42 18.10 -2.56
N GLU A 114 1.86 17.56 -3.69
CA GLU A 114 2.74 16.37 -3.73
C GLU A 114 4.06 16.61 -2.98
N ALA A 115 4.57 17.83 -3.01
CA ALA A 115 5.79 18.19 -2.29
C ALA A 115 5.62 18.10 -0.77
N GLU A 116 4.47 18.54 -0.24
CA GLU A 116 4.15 18.42 1.19
C GLU A 116 4.03 16.96 1.61
N PHE A 117 3.38 16.11 0.79
CA PHE A 117 3.34 14.68 1.04
C PHE A 117 4.72 14.03 1.00
N SER A 118 5.58 14.44 0.06
CA SER A 118 6.95 13.92 -0.02
C SER A 118 7.76 14.27 1.23
N VAL A 119 7.55 15.43 1.83
CA VAL A 119 8.18 15.81 3.12
C VAL A 119 7.67 14.91 4.25
N LEU A 120 6.37 14.66 4.33
CA LEU A 120 5.77 13.74 5.29
C LEU A 120 6.35 12.32 5.17
N LEU A 121 6.43 11.81 3.95
CA LEU A 121 6.88 10.44 3.65
C LEU A 121 8.40 10.28 3.70
N GLY A 122 9.14 11.37 3.59
CA GLY A 122 10.62 11.42 3.69
C GLY A 122 11.14 11.50 5.14
N GLY A 123 10.31 11.24 6.15
CA GLY A 123 10.66 11.24 7.56
C GLY A 123 11.67 10.16 7.96
N SER A 124 11.73 9.84 9.26
CA SER A 124 12.72 8.90 9.83
C SER A 124 12.42 7.43 9.56
N ALA A 125 11.20 7.10 9.09
CA ALA A 125 10.78 5.72 8.88
C ALA A 125 11.51 5.05 7.70
N ASP A 126 11.90 3.78 7.87
CA ASP A 126 12.41 2.95 6.78
C ASP A 126 11.28 2.56 5.81
N ILE A 127 10.10 2.29 6.37
CA ILE A 127 8.92 1.83 5.64
C ILE A 127 7.68 2.61 6.09
N VAL A 128 6.93 3.11 5.13
CA VAL A 128 5.61 3.70 5.36
C VAL A 128 4.54 2.80 4.76
N LEU A 129 3.61 2.33 5.58
CA LEU A 129 2.43 1.59 5.17
C LEU A 129 1.23 2.53 5.21
N ILE A 130 0.54 2.70 4.10
CA ILE A 130 -0.70 3.48 4.05
C ILE A 130 -1.87 2.49 4.04
N ASP A 131 -2.66 2.47 5.11
CA ASP A 131 -3.94 1.74 5.13
C ASP A 131 -4.95 2.54 4.30
N ALA A 132 -4.89 2.34 2.98
CA ALA A 132 -5.57 3.20 2.02
C ALA A 132 -7.07 2.90 1.96
N GLN A 133 -7.87 3.96 2.04
CA GLN A 133 -9.30 3.92 1.79
C GLN A 133 -9.57 4.38 0.35
N LEU A 134 -10.05 3.47 -0.49
CA LEU A 134 -10.56 3.83 -1.80
C LEU A 134 -11.91 4.55 -1.67
N ASP A 135 -12.19 5.51 -2.58
CA ASP A 135 -13.54 6.05 -2.69
C ASP A 135 -14.49 5.09 -3.43
N ASP A 136 -15.73 5.51 -3.61
CA ASP A 136 -16.75 4.70 -4.27
C ASP A 136 -16.40 4.41 -5.74
N GLU A 137 -15.63 5.28 -6.37
CA GLU A 137 -15.14 5.14 -7.74
C GLU A 137 -13.84 4.33 -7.83
N GLY A 138 -13.20 4.06 -6.68
CA GLY A 138 -11.96 3.29 -6.58
C GLY A 138 -10.69 4.11 -6.69
N HIS A 139 -10.75 5.43 -6.47
CA HIS A 139 -9.56 6.28 -6.45
C HIS A 139 -8.79 6.15 -5.13
N LEU A 140 -7.48 6.15 -5.27
CA LEU A 140 -6.56 6.37 -4.15
C LEU A 140 -6.60 7.84 -3.72
N SER A 141 -6.32 8.09 -2.45
CA SER A 141 -6.11 9.45 -1.97
C SER A 141 -4.86 10.08 -2.61
N PRO A 142 -4.74 11.42 -2.63
CA PRO A 142 -3.52 12.09 -3.10
C PRO A 142 -2.25 11.61 -2.40
N LEU A 143 -2.34 11.28 -1.10
CA LEU A 143 -1.22 10.73 -0.34
C LEU A 143 -0.90 9.28 -0.75
N ALA A 144 -1.90 8.42 -0.89
CA ALA A 144 -1.68 7.03 -1.32
C ALA A 144 -1.11 6.93 -2.75
N LYS A 145 -1.33 7.93 -3.60
CA LYS A 145 -0.68 8.05 -4.92
C LYS A 145 0.83 8.31 -4.87
N GLN A 146 1.38 8.69 -3.71
CA GLN A 146 2.82 8.80 -3.52
C GLN A 146 3.49 7.45 -3.23
N ALA A 147 2.73 6.36 -3.13
CA ALA A 147 3.29 5.04 -2.87
C ALA A 147 4.16 4.54 -4.04
N HIS A 148 5.23 3.82 -3.69
CA HIS A 148 6.08 3.11 -4.63
C HIS A 148 5.43 1.82 -5.12
N ASP A 149 4.66 1.16 -4.25
CA ASP A 149 3.91 -0.05 -4.54
C ASP A 149 2.46 0.09 -4.05
N VAL A 150 1.50 -0.43 -4.82
CA VAL A 150 0.13 -0.65 -4.35
C VAL A 150 -0.09 -2.15 -4.21
N MET A 151 -0.44 -2.57 -3.01
CA MET A 151 -0.73 -3.96 -2.67
C MET A 151 -2.24 -4.13 -2.44
N ILE A 152 -2.87 -4.89 -3.32
CA ILE A 152 -4.28 -5.24 -3.21
C ILE A 152 -4.41 -6.42 -2.24
N VAL A 153 -5.17 -6.23 -1.17
CA VAL A 153 -5.53 -7.28 -0.22
C VAL A 153 -6.83 -7.93 -0.68
N ALA A 154 -6.78 -9.22 -0.97
CA ALA A 154 -7.92 -9.97 -1.49
C ALA A 154 -8.08 -11.32 -0.78
N ARG A 155 -9.32 -11.78 -0.60
CA ARG A 155 -9.61 -13.16 -0.14
C ARG A 155 -9.52 -14.15 -1.29
N VAL A 156 -9.24 -15.40 -0.97
CA VAL A 156 -9.27 -16.51 -1.94
C VAL A 156 -10.65 -17.19 -1.89
N SER A 157 -11.54 -16.72 -2.77
CA SER A 157 -12.83 -17.38 -3.03
C SER A 157 -13.28 -17.00 -4.44
N GLY A 158 -14.23 -17.70 -5.02
CA GLY A 158 -14.70 -17.42 -6.39
C GLY A 158 -15.18 -15.98 -6.59
N GLU A 159 -16.01 -15.48 -5.67
CA GLU A 159 -16.52 -14.10 -5.69
C GLU A 159 -15.40 -13.08 -5.38
N ALA A 160 -14.50 -13.39 -4.46
CA ALA A 160 -13.40 -12.49 -4.10
C ALA A 160 -12.43 -12.24 -5.25
N ILE A 161 -12.22 -13.21 -6.14
CA ILE A 161 -11.41 -13.03 -7.36
C ILE A 161 -12.06 -11.99 -8.28
N THR A 162 -13.39 -12.02 -8.42
CA THR A 162 -14.14 -11.02 -9.19
C THR A 162 -13.99 -9.63 -8.59
N ASN A 163 -14.11 -9.51 -7.27
CA ASN A 163 -13.93 -8.26 -6.55
C ASN A 163 -12.48 -7.74 -6.68
N ALA A 164 -11.49 -8.63 -6.60
CA ALA A 164 -10.09 -8.28 -6.81
C ALA A 164 -9.84 -7.77 -8.23
N TYR A 165 -10.41 -8.41 -9.25
CA TYR A 165 -10.33 -7.93 -10.64
C TYR A 165 -11.01 -6.58 -10.82
N ALA A 166 -12.17 -6.37 -10.23
CA ALA A 166 -12.86 -5.08 -10.25
C ALA A 166 -12.04 -3.97 -9.59
N CYS A 167 -11.35 -4.29 -8.48
CA CYS A 167 -10.42 -3.37 -7.82
C CYS A 167 -9.22 -3.03 -8.71
N VAL A 168 -8.55 -4.03 -9.30
CA VAL A 168 -7.46 -3.85 -10.29
C VAL A 168 -7.93 -2.93 -11.43
N LYS A 169 -9.09 -3.22 -12.00
CA LYS A 169 -9.66 -2.46 -13.10
C LYS A 169 -9.89 -0.99 -12.72
N ARG A 170 -10.51 -0.73 -11.57
CA ARG A 170 -10.77 0.64 -11.08
C ARG A 170 -9.47 1.40 -10.86
N LEU A 171 -8.49 0.81 -10.16
CA LEU A 171 -7.18 1.42 -9.92
C LEU A 171 -6.43 1.71 -11.22
N HIS A 172 -6.49 0.79 -12.18
CA HIS A 172 -5.87 0.98 -13.49
C HIS A 172 -6.48 2.16 -14.26
N TYR A 173 -7.81 2.22 -14.37
CA TYR A 173 -8.47 3.30 -15.09
C TYR A 173 -8.38 4.65 -14.38
N ALA A 174 -8.43 4.66 -13.05
CA ALA A 174 -8.36 5.89 -12.27
C ALA A 174 -6.95 6.53 -12.27
N HIS A 175 -5.91 5.70 -12.33
CA HIS A 175 -4.53 6.17 -12.09
C HIS A 175 -3.51 5.70 -13.14
N ALA A 176 -3.93 5.04 -14.21
CA ALA A 176 -3.06 4.45 -15.24
C ALA A 176 -2.00 3.48 -14.66
N ILE A 177 -2.29 2.82 -13.53
CA ILE A 177 -1.36 1.90 -12.88
C ILE A 177 -1.19 0.67 -13.75
N ALA A 178 0.05 0.39 -14.16
CA ALA A 178 0.40 -0.77 -14.99
C ALA A 178 0.94 -1.98 -14.19
N GLN A 179 1.29 -1.77 -12.92
CA GLN A 179 1.83 -2.82 -12.05
C GLN A 179 1.23 -2.72 -10.66
N LEU A 180 0.73 -3.84 -10.14
CA LEU A 180 0.13 -3.97 -8.82
C LEU A 180 0.64 -5.24 -8.14
N ARG A 181 0.64 -5.24 -6.81
CA ARG A 181 0.87 -6.46 -6.02
C ARG A 181 -0.45 -7.00 -5.49
N VAL A 182 -0.52 -8.30 -5.30
CA VAL A 182 -1.71 -8.95 -4.73
C VAL A 182 -1.28 -9.83 -3.57
N LEU A 183 -1.86 -9.56 -2.40
CA LEU A 183 -1.74 -10.38 -1.20
C LEU A 183 -3.04 -11.18 -1.01
N ALA A 184 -2.93 -12.49 -1.07
CA ALA A 184 -4.06 -13.39 -0.79
C ALA A 184 -4.25 -13.57 0.72
N THR A 185 -5.48 -13.43 1.22
CA THR A 185 -5.78 -13.62 2.65
C THR A 185 -6.83 -14.71 2.86
N HIS A 186 -6.95 -15.22 4.09
CA HIS A 186 -7.86 -16.32 4.47
C HIS A 186 -7.62 -17.59 3.65
N VAL A 187 -6.36 -17.88 3.36
CA VAL A 187 -5.94 -19.00 2.52
C VAL A 187 -6.00 -20.30 3.30
N GLN A 188 -6.69 -21.31 2.77
CA GLN A 188 -6.70 -22.67 3.33
C GLN A 188 -5.57 -23.52 2.78
N SER A 189 -5.18 -23.27 1.53
CA SER A 189 -4.13 -24.00 0.82
C SER A 189 -3.31 -23.03 -0.03
N ALA A 190 -1.98 -23.10 0.05
CA ALA A 190 -1.08 -22.31 -0.78
C ALA A 190 -1.31 -22.57 -2.28
N ASN A 191 -1.64 -23.81 -2.66
CA ASN A 191 -1.93 -24.15 -4.06
C ASN A 191 -3.19 -23.43 -4.58
N ASP A 192 -4.25 -23.31 -3.73
CA ASP A 192 -5.46 -22.60 -4.11
C ASP A 192 -5.19 -21.08 -4.27
N ALA A 193 -4.37 -20.51 -3.38
CA ALA A 193 -3.94 -19.13 -3.48
C ALA A 193 -3.18 -18.86 -4.78
N GLN A 194 -2.22 -19.73 -5.10
CA GLN A 194 -1.43 -19.63 -6.33
C GLN A 194 -2.29 -19.80 -7.59
N ALA A 195 -3.23 -20.74 -7.59
CA ALA A 195 -4.15 -20.92 -8.70
C ALA A 195 -5.09 -19.73 -8.88
N ALA A 196 -5.58 -19.14 -7.78
CA ALA A 196 -6.41 -17.94 -7.80
C ALA A 196 -5.63 -16.74 -8.31
N PHE A 197 -4.40 -16.53 -7.83
CA PHE A 197 -3.51 -15.49 -8.30
C PHE A 197 -3.21 -15.62 -9.80
N ALA A 198 -2.85 -16.82 -10.28
CA ALA A 198 -2.54 -17.07 -11.70
C ALA A 198 -3.74 -16.73 -12.61
N LYS A 199 -4.98 -17.07 -12.20
CA LYS A 199 -6.19 -16.69 -12.92
C LYS A 199 -6.37 -15.17 -12.97
N LEU A 200 -6.25 -14.49 -11.82
CA LEU A 200 -6.38 -13.04 -11.72
C LEU A 200 -5.32 -12.33 -12.58
N ALA A 201 -4.06 -12.74 -12.47
CA ALA A 201 -2.96 -12.18 -13.23
C ALA A 201 -3.12 -12.40 -14.75
N GLY A 202 -3.56 -13.59 -15.16
CA GLY A 202 -3.83 -13.89 -16.58
C GLY A 202 -4.93 -13.02 -17.17
N VAL A 203 -6.01 -12.79 -16.43
CA VAL A 203 -7.13 -11.93 -16.88
C VAL A 203 -6.71 -10.46 -16.89
N ALA A 204 -6.03 -9.97 -15.83
CA ALA A 204 -5.56 -8.60 -15.76
C ALA A 204 -4.54 -8.28 -16.87
N GLY A 205 -3.59 -9.17 -17.12
CA GLY A 205 -2.61 -9.02 -18.20
C GLY A 205 -3.26 -8.99 -19.57
N ARG A 206 -4.23 -9.89 -19.82
CA ARG A 206 -4.89 -10.02 -21.14
C ARG A 206 -5.80 -8.84 -21.48
N TYR A 207 -6.59 -8.36 -20.51
CA TYR A 207 -7.66 -7.39 -20.78
C TYR A 207 -7.35 -5.97 -20.34
N LEU A 208 -6.40 -5.78 -19.41
CA LEU A 208 -6.06 -4.47 -18.88
C LEU A 208 -4.59 -4.09 -19.17
N SER A 209 -3.76 -5.03 -19.65
CA SER A 209 -2.31 -4.83 -19.76
C SER A 209 -1.66 -4.46 -18.41
N VAL A 210 -2.23 -4.94 -17.31
CA VAL A 210 -1.72 -4.73 -15.94
C VAL A 210 -0.92 -5.96 -15.52
N ALA A 211 0.33 -5.75 -15.14
CA ALA A 211 1.16 -6.79 -14.53
C ALA A 211 0.81 -6.93 -13.04
N LEU A 212 0.40 -8.12 -12.63
CA LEU A 212 0.21 -8.42 -11.22
C LEU A 212 1.41 -9.22 -10.71
N GLU A 213 1.91 -8.84 -9.56
CA GLU A 213 2.97 -9.55 -8.83
C GLU A 213 2.40 -10.18 -7.58
N ASP A 214 2.80 -11.42 -7.33
CA ASP A 214 2.40 -12.14 -6.13
C ASP A 214 3.15 -11.58 -4.91
N ALA A 215 2.41 -11.07 -3.93
CA ALA A 215 2.95 -10.64 -2.64
C ALA A 215 2.90 -11.77 -1.59
N GLY A 216 2.46 -12.96 -1.99
CA GLY A 216 2.31 -14.10 -1.10
C GLY A 216 0.89 -14.26 -0.53
N CYS A 217 0.79 -15.02 0.52
CA CYS A 217 -0.50 -15.31 1.13
C CYS A 217 -0.45 -15.36 2.66
N ILE A 218 -1.59 -15.05 3.29
CA ILE A 218 -1.81 -15.17 4.73
C ILE A 218 -2.86 -16.26 4.97
N ALA A 219 -2.46 -17.29 5.71
CA ALA A 219 -3.31 -18.42 6.06
C ALA A 219 -4.55 -18.00 6.84
N ALA A 220 -5.64 -18.70 6.62
CA ALA A 220 -6.82 -18.63 7.48
C ALA A 220 -6.45 -19.14 8.88
N ASP A 221 -6.64 -18.29 9.89
CA ASP A 221 -6.23 -18.60 11.25
C ASP A 221 -7.26 -18.06 12.25
N VAL A 222 -7.83 -18.97 13.03
CA VAL A 222 -8.83 -18.60 14.06
C VAL A 222 -8.26 -17.69 15.14
N ARG A 223 -6.94 -17.68 15.33
CA ARG A 223 -6.26 -16.81 16.29
C ARG A 223 -6.23 -15.35 15.83
N MET A 224 -6.44 -15.06 14.54
CA MET A 224 -6.57 -13.69 14.05
C MET A 224 -7.75 -12.98 14.72
N ALA A 225 -8.93 -13.59 14.74
CA ALA A 225 -10.10 -13.03 15.42
C ALA A 225 -9.83 -12.82 16.92
N ARG A 226 -9.20 -13.81 17.57
CA ARG A 226 -8.87 -13.71 18.99
C ARG A 226 -7.83 -12.62 19.29
N ALA A 227 -6.86 -12.41 18.44
CA ALA A 227 -5.89 -11.30 18.57
C ALA A 227 -6.59 -9.94 18.49
N LEU A 228 -7.53 -9.78 17.55
CA LEU A 228 -8.34 -8.56 17.40
C LEU A 228 -9.20 -8.28 18.65
N GLU A 229 -9.85 -9.30 19.22
CA GLU A 229 -10.60 -9.15 20.48
C GLU A 229 -9.71 -8.68 21.65
N LEU A 230 -8.43 -9.05 21.62
CA LEU A 230 -7.43 -8.62 22.60
C LEU A 230 -6.79 -7.26 22.26
N SER A 231 -7.21 -6.61 21.17
CA SER A 231 -6.58 -5.39 20.62
C SER A 231 -5.07 -5.56 20.40
N ARG A 232 -4.64 -6.75 19.93
CA ARG A 232 -3.23 -7.11 19.73
C ARG A 232 -2.99 -7.61 18.31
N CYS A 233 -1.74 -7.50 17.87
CA CYS A 233 -1.27 -8.11 16.63
C CYS A 233 -1.12 -9.62 16.79
N VAL A 234 -1.50 -10.43 15.77
CA VAL A 234 -1.34 -11.88 15.83
C VAL A 234 0.13 -12.30 15.93
N VAL A 235 1.03 -11.52 15.29
CA VAL A 235 2.49 -11.76 15.33
C VAL A 235 3.07 -11.63 16.73
N ASP A 236 2.40 -10.92 17.61
CA ASP A 236 2.77 -10.74 19.02
C ASP A 236 1.94 -11.66 19.95
N ALA A 237 0.62 -11.67 19.81
CA ALA A 237 -0.26 -12.45 20.69
C ALA A 237 -0.13 -13.97 20.49
N PHE A 238 0.11 -14.40 19.24
CA PHE A 238 0.17 -15.83 18.88
C PHE A 238 1.28 -16.11 17.86
N PRO A 239 2.57 -15.92 18.23
CA PRO A 239 3.70 -15.90 17.29
C PRO A 239 3.96 -17.22 16.56
N SER A 240 3.46 -18.34 17.09
CA SER A 240 3.66 -19.67 16.51
C SER A 240 2.62 -20.07 15.46
N THR A 241 1.59 -19.23 15.25
CA THR A 241 0.49 -19.54 14.32
C THR A 241 0.89 -19.40 12.86
N PRO A 242 0.18 -20.07 11.92
CA PRO A 242 0.44 -19.93 10.50
C PRO A 242 0.41 -18.48 10.03
N ALA A 243 -0.65 -17.74 10.34
CA ALA A 243 -0.77 -16.34 9.94
C ALA A 243 0.37 -15.46 10.46
N ALA A 244 0.82 -15.66 11.71
CA ALA A 244 1.94 -14.92 12.26
C ALA A 244 3.27 -15.23 11.55
N ARG A 245 3.47 -16.46 11.08
CA ARG A 245 4.63 -16.84 10.26
C ARG A 245 4.56 -16.20 8.89
N ASP A 246 3.39 -16.20 8.27
CA ASP A 246 3.17 -15.63 6.94
C ASP A 246 3.42 -14.11 6.95
N PHE A 247 2.97 -13.38 7.97
CA PHE A 247 3.30 -11.95 8.12
C PHE A 247 4.80 -11.69 8.28
N ARG A 248 5.51 -12.53 9.06
CA ARG A 248 6.98 -12.39 9.18
C ARG A 248 7.70 -12.72 7.88
N HIS A 249 7.19 -13.68 7.11
CA HIS A 249 7.72 -14.01 5.80
C HIS A 249 7.50 -12.86 4.81
N LEU A 250 6.28 -12.33 4.72
CA LEU A 250 5.96 -11.17 3.90
C LEU A 250 6.84 -9.96 4.28
N ALA A 251 7.03 -9.70 5.58
CA ALA A 251 7.89 -8.63 6.05
C ALA A 251 9.36 -8.80 5.63
N ALA A 252 9.86 -10.04 5.60
CA ALA A 252 11.20 -10.35 5.11
C ALA A 252 11.30 -10.16 3.59
N GLU A 253 10.36 -10.72 2.82
CA GLU A 253 10.32 -10.63 1.36
C GLU A 253 10.20 -9.18 0.87
N LEU A 254 9.39 -8.37 1.52
CA LEU A 254 9.16 -6.97 1.17
C LEU A 254 10.46 -6.15 1.12
N GLN A 255 11.45 -6.49 1.93
CA GLN A 255 12.74 -5.80 1.96
C GLN A 255 13.55 -6.01 0.67
N TYR A 256 13.31 -7.09 -0.05
CA TYR A 256 13.99 -7.44 -1.32
C TYR A 256 13.21 -7.00 -2.56
N TRP A 257 12.00 -6.46 -2.42
CA TRP A 257 11.27 -5.96 -3.57
C TRP A 257 12.04 -4.82 -4.25
N PRO A 258 12.07 -4.76 -5.58
CA PRO A 258 12.71 -3.64 -6.27
C PRO A 258 12.05 -2.32 -5.89
N MET A 259 12.85 -1.27 -5.64
CA MET A 259 12.32 0.07 -5.41
C MET A 259 11.80 0.62 -6.73
N ARG A 260 10.55 1.03 -6.76
CA ARG A 260 9.90 1.67 -7.91
C ARG A 260 9.81 3.18 -7.71
N PRO A 261 9.74 3.97 -8.80
CA PRO A 261 9.35 5.36 -8.66
C PRO A 261 7.93 5.47 -8.10
N ALA A 262 7.65 6.52 -7.32
CA ALA A 262 6.31 6.80 -6.82
C ALA A 262 5.32 6.89 -7.99
N MET A 263 4.08 6.46 -7.77
CA MET A 263 3.07 6.46 -8.83
C MET A 263 2.78 7.86 -9.37
N SER A 264 2.81 8.88 -8.52
CA SER A 264 2.63 10.28 -8.93
C SER A 264 3.69 10.76 -9.93
N SER A 265 4.89 10.16 -9.92
CA SER A 265 5.98 10.49 -10.85
C SER A 265 5.92 9.68 -12.15
N GLN A 266 5.02 8.70 -12.27
CA GLN A 266 4.87 7.92 -13.48
C GLN A 266 4.05 8.72 -14.50
N THR A 267 4.65 9.02 -15.67
CA THR A 267 3.92 9.66 -16.76
C THR A 267 2.75 8.77 -17.21
N PRO A 268 1.51 9.29 -17.30
CA PRO A 268 0.38 8.48 -17.76
C PRO A 268 0.70 7.92 -19.15
N TRP A 269 0.49 6.61 -19.32
CA TRP A 269 0.61 5.99 -20.63
C TRP A 269 -0.37 6.69 -21.60
N ARG A 270 0.17 7.39 -22.59
CA ARG A 270 -0.62 7.98 -23.67
C ARG A 270 -0.76 6.91 -24.74
N ALA A 271 -1.98 6.48 -25.02
CA ALA A 271 -2.25 5.65 -26.17
C ALA A 271 -1.62 6.30 -27.43
N PRO A 272 -0.93 5.54 -28.29
CA PRO A 272 -0.45 6.09 -29.54
C PRO A 272 -1.64 6.68 -30.31
N ALA A 273 -1.50 7.94 -30.74
CA ALA A 273 -2.53 8.60 -31.53
C ALA A 273 -2.79 7.72 -32.76
N THR A 274 -4.03 7.29 -32.92
CA THR A 274 -4.49 6.62 -34.14
C THR A 274 -4.21 7.56 -35.29
N VAL A 275 -3.24 7.19 -36.11
CA VAL A 275 -2.99 7.88 -37.38
C VAL A 275 -4.22 7.66 -38.25
N THR A 276 -5.08 8.65 -38.30
CA THR A 276 -6.20 8.68 -39.23
C THR A 276 -5.62 8.74 -40.64
N ALA A 277 -5.62 7.62 -41.34
CA ALA A 277 -5.22 7.58 -42.74
C ALA A 277 -6.19 8.51 -43.52
N ALA A 278 -5.67 9.63 -43.98
CA ALA A 278 -6.37 10.50 -44.90
C ALA A 278 -6.56 9.74 -46.24
N HIS A 279 -7.75 9.27 -46.48
CA HIS A 279 -8.16 8.84 -47.83
C HIS A 279 -8.17 10.04 -48.73
N HIS A 280 -7.11 10.21 -49.52
CA HIS A 280 -7.16 11.01 -50.73
C HIS A 280 -8.04 10.25 -51.73
N ALA A 281 -9.28 10.71 -51.90
CA ALA A 281 -10.11 10.35 -53.03
C ALA A 281 -9.64 11.19 -54.25
N ASP A 282 -8.85 10.56 -55.08
CA ASP A 282 -8.55 11.04 -56.43
C ASP A 282 -9.82 10.86 -57.30
N GLN A 283 -10.45 11.94 -57.67
CA GLN A 283 -11.49 11.93 -58.71
C GLN A 283 -10.86 12.19 -60.08
N PRO A 284 -11.02 11.31 -61.06
CA PRO A 284 -10.62 11.65 -62.42
C PRO A 284 -11.72 12.49 -63.08
N SER A 285 -11.33 13.69 -63.51
CA SER A 285 -12.10 14.56 -64.37
C SER A 285 -12.27 13.90 -65.76
N ALA A 286 -13.48 13.52 -66.16
CA ALA A 286 -13.80 13.21 -67.54
C ALA A 286 -14.35 14.47 -68.18
N GLN A 287 -13.54 15.10 -69.03
CA GLN A 287 -14.06 15.98 -70.08
C GLN A 287 -14.45 15.15 -71.27
N HIS A 288 -15.66 15.35 -71.75
CA HIS A 288 -16.04 15.01 -73.12
C HIS A 288 -16.76 16.18 -73.74
N ALA A 289 -16.31 16.42 -74.97
CA ALA A 289 -16.75 17.31 -76.01
C ALA A 289 -18.24 17.18 -76.37
#